data_d252c95fa7005824ea9ee5126b40eea9
#
_entry.id   d252c95fa7005824ea9ee5126b40eea9
#
_cell.length_a   1.000
_cell.length_b   1.000
_cell.length_c   1.000
_cell.angle_alpha   90.00
_cell.angle_beta   90.00
_cell.angle_gamma   90.00
#
_symmetry.space_group_name_H-M   'P 1'
#
loop_
_entity.id
_entity.type
_entity.pdbx_description
1 polymer ?
#
loop_
_entity_poly.entity_id
_entity_poly.type
_entity_poly.pdbx_seq_one_letter_code
_entity_poly.pdbx_strand_id
1 'polypeptide(L)'
;MKKCSDRFGGKIKMKTKAVRLYGKNDIRLEEFELPEIKNDEILMEVITDSVCMSTYKECQLGKEHERVNDDIYINPIIVGHETSGIIRQVGDKWKEKYKVGDSYAIQPASFIDNSMATFGYSFRNCGGVATYIIIPNKAIERECVIPFDSNRGFYTASLSEPYSCIIGGAHAMYHTEKYKYEHKMGIKDGGKCALLASCGPMGLGTIDYMLNGPKKPSTLVVTDINQDRIDRAKTIFSEEYAKQRGVEIIYVNTAVEEDAENKLIDLTGQGGFDDVVVLAPIRQVIEMADRLGEDGCLNFFSGPIDKNLKADVNFYNVHYKAAHVLGTTGGSVDDMKECLQLSDEGKLNPAVMLTHIGGIDSAVDTTLNLPKIPGGKKLIYTGIDLELTSIDEFEEKSKDKNNKNADLFKDLYEIVKENNNLWNAKAENCLLKYFGKVR
;
A
#
# COMPACT_ATOMS: atom_id res chain seq x y z
N MET A 1 -25.18 44.11 -7.74
CA MET A 1 -24.10 44.56 -6.84
C MET A 1 -24.67 44.90 -5.50
N LYS A 2 -24.63 44.03 -4.52
CA LYS A 2 -24.81 44.36 -3.10
C LYS A 2 -23.71 43.62 -2.34
N LYS A 3 -22.75 44.40 -1.82
CA LYS A 3 -21.74 43.95 -0.86
C LYS A 3 -22.46 43.58 0.43
N CYS A 4 -22.49 42.30 0.81
CA CYS A 4 -22.70 41.91 2.19
C CYS A 4 -21.36 41.97 2.89
N SER A 5 -21.18 42.95 3.71
CA SER A 5 -20.06 43.04 4.67
C SER A 5 -20.44 42.21 5.87
N ASP A 6 -19.86 41.03 6.02
CA ASP A 6 -20.00 40.23 7.23
C ASP A 6 -19.20 40.82 8.36
N ARG A 7 -19.91 41.46 9.28
CA ARG A 7 -19.46 41.78 10.61
C ARG A 7 -19.83 40.62 11.53
N PHE A 8 -18.94 39.63 11.68
CA PHE A 8 -18.75 38.81 12.87
C PHE A 8 -17.44 38.05 12.68
N GLY A 9 -16.41 38.49 13.37
CA GLY A 9 -15.08 37.86 13.33
C GLY A 9 -14.98 36.58 14.14
N GLY A 10 -15.84 35.61 13.85
CA GLY A 10 -15.67 34.24 14.31
C GLY A 10 -14.82 33.49 13.29
N LYS A 11 -13.59 33.14 13.61
CA LYS A 11 -12.79 32.24 12.78
C LYS A 11 -13.57 30.94 12.60
N ILE A 12 -13.82 30.55 11.35
CA ILE A 12 -14.52 29.30 11.04
C ILE A 12 -13.55 28.17 11.41
N LYS A 13 -13.88 27.43 12.48
CA LYS A 13 -13.14 26.22 12.84
C LYS A 13 -13.41 25.12 11.81
N MET A 14 -12.34 24.49 11.32
CA MET A 14 -12.47 23.40 10.35
C MET A 14 -13.03 22.16 11.02
N LYS A 15 -14.15 21.62 10.51
CA LYS A 15 -14.67 20.32 10.93
C LYS A 15 -14.07 19.21 10.07
N THR A 16 -13.78 18.09 10.71
CA THR A 16 -13.37 16.85 10.03
C THR A 16 -14.28 15.70 10.44
N LYS A 17 -14.59 14.83 9.49
CA LYS A 17 -15.21 13.52 9.72
C LYS A 17 -14.11 12.49 9.62
N ALA A 18 -13.89 11.69 10.66
CA ALA A 18 -12.75 10.79 10.72
C ALA A 18 -13.05 9.51 11.50
N VAL A 19 -12.34 8.43 11.15
CA VAL A 19 -12.32 7.21 11.95
C VAL A 19 -11.23 7.33 13.01
N ARG A 20 -11.64 7.24 14.29
CA ARG A 20 -10.75 7.40 15.44
C ARG A 20 -10.67 6.15 16.28
N LEU A 21 -9.46 5.80 16.71
CA LEU A 21 -9.16 4.68 17.61
C LEU A 21 -9.22 5.15 19.07
N TYR A 22 -10.08 4.50 19.87
CA TYR A 22 -10.27 4.74 21.29
C TYR A 22 -9.70 3.63 22.17
N GLY A 23 -9.54 2.44 21.60
CA GLY A 23 -9.06 1.27 22.32
C GLY A 23 -9.12 0.03 21.45
N LYS A 24 -8.87 -1.10 22.06
CA LYS A 24 -8.88 -2.40 21.39
C LYS A 24 -10.24 -2.72 20.77
N ASN A 25 -10.30 -2.86 19.45
CA ASN A 25 -11.51 -3.05 18.65
C ASN A 25 -12.54 -1.91 18.78
N ASP A 26 -12.14 -0.76 19.29
CA ASP A 26 -13.02 0.41 19.46
C ASP A 26 -12.55 1.54 18.53
N ILE A 27 -13.02 1.49 17.29
CA ILE A 27 -12.88 2.56 16.31
C ILE A 27 -14.25 3.13 15.96
N ARG A 28 -14.31 4.47 15.81
CA ARG A 28 -15.57 5.19 15.62
C ARG A 28 -15.43 6.21 14.52
N LEU A 29 -16.44 6.29 13.65
CA LEU A 29 -16.60 7.39 12.69
C LEU A 29 -17.31 8.53 13.37
N GLU A 30 -16.68 9.70 13.45
CA GLU A 30 -17.24 10.86 14.11
C GLU A 30 -16.81 12.18 13.47
N GLU A 31 -17.59 13.24 13.71
CA GLU A 31 -17.24 14.60 13.33
C GLU A 31 -16.74 15.38 14.54
N PHE A 32 -15.66 16.10 14.38
CA PHE A 32 -15.13 16.99 15.39
C PHE A 32 -14.41 18.20 14.78
N GLU A 33 -14.14 19.22 15.61
CA GLU A 33 -13.43 20.41 15.20
C GLU A 33 -11.91 20.18 15.29
N LEU A 34 -11.19 20.42 14.19
CA LEU A 34 -9.74 20.50 14.21
C LEU A 34 -9.28 21.80 14.86
N PRO A 35 -8.16 21.83 15.58
CA PRO A 35 -7.56 23.06 16.01
C PRO A 35 -7.10 23.91 14.80
N GLU A 36 -6.85 25.20 15.01
CA GLU A 36 -6.15 25.99 14.00
C GLU A 36 -4.73 25.45 13.81
N ILE A 37 -4.25 25.43 12.55
CA ILE A 37 -2.87 25.02 12.29
C ILE A 37 -1.89 26.04 12.89
N LYS A 38 -0.74 25.54 13.34
CA LYS A 38 0.38 26.35 13.77
C LYS A 38 1.16 26.88 12.56
N ASN A 39 2.09 27.81 12.82
CA ASN A 39 2.95 28.39 11.78
C ASN A 39 3.81 27.37 11.03
N ASP A 40 3.98 26.18 11.59
CA ASP A 40 4.83 25.11 11.09
C ASP A 40 4.04 23.84 10.71
N GLU A 41 2.71 23.94 10.59
CA GLU A 41 1.81 22.82 10.23
C GLU A 41 1.14 23.08 8.87
N ILE A 42 0.58 22.01 8.29
CA ILE A 42 -0.19 22.05 7.04
C ILE A 42 -1.56 21.43 7.28
N LEU A 43 -2.63 22.07 6.79
CA LEU A 43 -3.96 21.49 6.68
C LEU A 43 -4.10 20.83 5.31
N MET A 44 -4.44 19.55 5.29
CA MET A 44 -4.69 18.79 4.09
C MET A 44 -6.14 18.26 4.07
N GLU A 45 -6.82 18.39 2.94
CA GLU A 45 -8.02 17.62 2.61
C GLU A 45 -7.56 16.27 2.09
N VAL A 46 -7.94 15.21 2.75
CA VAL A 46 -7.67 13.85 2.28
C VAL A 46 -8.68 13.48 1.21
N ILE A 47 -8.22 12.89 0.13
CA ILE A 47 -9.08 12.39 -0.94
C ILE A 47 -9.21 10.88 -0.86
N THR A 48 -8.10 10.19 -0.65
CA THR A 48 -8.09 8.73 -0.53
C THR A 48 -7.19 8.26 0.60
N ASP A 49 -7.59 7.14 1.21
CA ASP A 49 -6.74 6.32 2.07
C ASP A 49 -7.01 4.84 1.77
N SER A 50 -5.99 4.04 1.61
CA SER A 50 -6.11 2.61 1.36
C SER A 50 -6.01 1.83 2.68
N VAL A 51 -6.99 0.95 2.92
CA VAL A 51 -7.03 0.20 4.18
C VAL A 51 -5.96 -0.89 4.20
N CYS A 52 -5.10 -0.83 5.22
CA CYS A 52 -3.97 -1.74 5.40
C CYS A 52 -4.22 -2.78 6.50
N MET A 53 -3.62 -3.97 6.35
CA MET A 53 -3.61 -4.98 7.42
C MET A 53 -2.90 -4.48 8.69
N SER A 54 -1.97 -3.54 8.59
CA SER A 54 -1.35 -2.91 9.76
C SER A 54 -2.32 -2.02 10.51
N THR A 55 -3.23 -1.29 9.84
CA THR A 55 -4.33 -0.57 10.50
C THR A 55 -5.30 -1.53 11.20
N TYR A 56 -5.61 -2.68 10.57
CA TYR A 56 -6.39 -3.71 11.26
C TYR A 56 -5.69 -4.21 12.54
N LYS A 57 -4.38 -4.50 12.49
CA LYS A 57 -3.60 -4.92 13.65
C LYS A 57 -3.55 -3.86 14.74
N GLU A 58 -3.39 -2.60 14.36
CA GLU A 58 -3.47 -1.45 15.25
C GLU A 58 -4.80 -1.41 16.01
N CYS A 59 -5.92 -1.59 15.28
CA CYS A 59 -7.25 -1.63 15.88
C CYS A 59 -7.43 -2.84 16.82
N GLN A 60 -6.87 -4.00 16.48
CA GLN A 60 -6.92 -5.21 17.30
C GLN A 60 -6.12 -5.07 18.61
N LEU A 61 -5.00 -4.38 18.57
CA LEU A 61 -4.08 -4.25 19.72
C LEU A 61 -4.37 -3.00 20.56
N GLY A 62 -4.93 -1.92 19.96
CA GLY A 62 -5.10 -0.65 20.65
C GLY A 62 -3.77 -0.17 21.27
N LYS A 63 -3.76 0.23 22.53
CA LYS A 63 -2.56 0.68 23.23
C LYS A 63 -1.45 -0.37 23.40
N GLU A 64 -1.73 -1.66 23.13
CA GLU A 64 -0.71 -2.71 23.13
C GLU A 64 0.14 -2.69 21.84
N HIS A 65 -0.26 -1.91 20.85
CA HIS A 65 0.52 -1.68 19.64
C HIS A 65 1.64 -0.66 19.93
N GLU A 66 2.89 -0.99 19.59
CA GLU A 66 4.09 -0.21 19.95
C GLU A 66 4.12 1.24 19.44
N ARG A 67 3.30 1.56 18.43
CA ARG A 67 3.19 2.91 17.83
C ARG A 67 2.02 3.71 18.38
N VAL A 68 1.15 3.09 19.16
CA VAL A 68 -0.07 3.71 19.69
C VAL A 68 0.18 4.23 21.08
N ASN A 69 -0.28 5.45 21.36
CA ASN A 69 -0.11 6.08 22.68
C ASN A 69 -0.97 5.40 23.74
N ASP A 70 -0.49 5.37 24.98
CA ASP A 70 -1.18 4.75 26.11
C ASP A 70 -2.52 5.41 26.47
N ASP A 71 -2.69 6.68 26.11
CA ASP A 71 -3.82 7.53 26.49
C ASP A 71 -4.90 7.67 25.41
N ILE A 72 -4.94 6.76 24.41
CA ILE A 72 -5.89 6.84 23.27
C ILE A 72 -7.36 6.90 23.68
N TYR A 73 -7.73 6.39 24.84
CA TYR A 73 -9.10 6.44 25.34
C TYR A 73 -9.53 7.87 25.74
N ILE A 74 -8.57 8.77 26.07
CA ILE A 74 -8.82 10.21 26.30
C ILE A 74 -8.45 11.03 25.08
N ASN A 75 -7.35 10.67 24.41
CA ASN A 75 -6.79 11.36 23.25
C ASN A 75 -6.80 10.44 22.03
N PRO A 76 -7.99 10.10 21.47
CA PRO A 76 -8.09 9.18 20.35
C PRO A 76 -7.38 9.73 19.12
N ILE A 77 -6.79 8.82 18.35
CA ILE A 77 -6.00 9.10 17.15
C ILE A 77 -6.81 8.80 15.89
N ILE A 78 -6.58 9.53 14.81
CA ILE A 78 -7.12 9.20 13.49
C ILE A 78 -6.28 8.07 12.90
N VAL A 79 -6.95 7.00 12.44
CA VAL A 79 -6.29 5.84 11.81
C VAL A 79 -6.07 6.06 10.31
N GLY A 80 -5.28 5.17 9.69
CA GLY A 80 -4.99 5.19 8.25
C GLY A 80 -3.70 5.92 7.92
N HIS A 81 -2.91 5.32 7.02
CA HIS A 81 -1.55 5.79 6.73
C HIS A 81 -1.14 5.67 5.25
N GLU A 82 -2.02 5.19 4.39
CA GLU A 82 -1.80 5.10 2.95
C GLU A 82 -2.58 6.24 2.26
N THR A 83 -2.12 7.47 2.44
CA THR A 83 -2.94 8.68 2.29
C THR A 83 -2.51 9.59 1.16
N SER A 84 -3.48 10.11 0.41
CA SER A 84 -3.27 11.19 -0.55
C SER A 84 -4.34 12.27 -0.45
N GLY A 85 -3.98 13.49 -0.83
CA GLY A 85 -4.92 14.61 -0.72
C GLY A 85 -4.37 15.92 -1.27
N ILE A 86 -5.05 17.01 -0.90
CA ILE A 86 -4.76 18.37 -1.37
C ILE A 86 -4.49 19.28 -0.19
N ILE A 87 -3.46 20.09 -0.31
CA ILE A 87 -3.15 21.15 0.68
C ILE A 87 -4.24 22.22 0.63
N ARG A 88 -4.81 22.53 1.80
CA ARG A 88 -5.84 23.57 1.97
C ARG A 88 -5.33 24.78 2.75
N GLN A 89 -4.33 24.60 3.61
CA GLN A 89 -3.67 25.70 4.30
C GLN A 89 -2.23 25.33 4.63
N VAL A 90 -1.33 26.34 4.60
CA VAL A 90 0.10 26.17 4.89
C VAL A 90 0.50 27.19 5.94
N GLY A 91 1.15 26.74 7.00
CA GLY A 91 1.75 27.60 8.01
C GLY A 91 2.91 28.43 7.44
N ASP A 92 3.17 29.60 8.02
CA ASP A 92 4.10 30.59 7.45
C ASP A 92 5.51 30.04 7.22
N LYS A 93 5.97 29.10 8.05
CA LYS A 93 7.28 28.43 7.92
C LYS A 93 7.45 27.70 6.59
N TRP A 94 6.37 27.20 6.00
CA TRP A 94 6.42 26.29 4.86
C TRP A 94 5.88 26.85 3.54
N LYS A 95 5.44 28.13 3.51
CA LYS A 95 4.81 28.77 2.33
C LYS A 95 5.71 28.83 1.09
N GLU A 96 7.03 28.85 1.28
CA GLU A 96 7.98 28.85 0.16
C GLU A 96 8.08 27.47 -0.50
N LYS A 97 7.81 26.38 0.25
CA LYS A 97 7.97 25.00 -0.24
C LYS A 97 6.63 24.37 -0.68
N TYR A 98 5.53 24.72 -0.04
CA TYR A 98 4.21 24.11 -0.26
C TYR A 98 3.16 25.15 -0.63
N LYS A 99 2.26 24.81 -1.56
CA LYS A 99 1.21 25.70 -2.04
C LYS A 99 -0.17 25.11 -1.80
N VAL A 100 -1.12 25.99 -1.49
CA VAL A 100 -2.55 25.63 -1.41
C VAL A 100 -3.02 25.21 -2.79
N GLY A 101 -3.72 24.07 -2.85
CA GLY A 101 -4.23 23.47 -4.08
C GLY A 101 -3.35 22.38 -4.67
N ASP A 102 -2.08 22.28 -4.27
CA ASP A 102 -1.20 21.20 -4.73
C ASP A 102 -1.56 19.86 -4.10
N SER A 103 -1.32 18.80 -4.83
CA SER A 103 -1.62 17.41 -4.45
C SER A 103 -0.40 16.72 -3.85
N TYR A 104 -0.60 16.05 -2.72
CA TYR A 104 0.47 15.38 -1.98
C TYR A 104 0.05 14.01 -1.46
N ALA A 105 0.99 13.06 -1.51
CA ALA A 105 0.97 11.81 -0.76
C ALA A 105 1.78 11.96 0.53
N ILE A 106 1.54 11.09 1.50
CA ILE A 106 2.27 11.13 2.78
C ILE A 106 2.94 9.79 3.04
N GLN A 107 4.27 9.82 3.22
CA GLN A 107 5.02 8.68 3.75
C GLN A 107 4.88 8.66 5.28
N PRO A 108 4.28 7.61 5.88
CA PRO A 108 3.99 7.57 7.30
C PRO A 108 5.22 7.34 8.18
N ALA A 109 6.23 6.64 7.67
CA ALA A 109 7.40 6.20 8.42
C ALA A 109 8.43 7.35 8.56
N SER A 110 8.23 8.21 9.53
CA SER A 110 9.07 9.39 9.73
C SER A 110 10.28 9.18 10.64
N PHE A 111 10.31 8.11 11.45
CA PHE A 111 11.38 7.79 12.43
C PHE A 111 11.86 9.01 13.22
N ILE A 112 10.89 9.77 13.77
CA ILE A 112 11.14 11.05 14.42
C ILE A 112 11.82 10.81 15.77
N ASP A 113 13.01 11.39 15.97
CA ASP A 113 13.72 11.45 17.25
C ASP A 113 13.92 10.07 17.92
N ASN A 114 14.23 9.03 17.15
CA ASN A 114 14.27 7.63 17.64
C ASN A 114 12.94 7.15 18.24
N SER A 115 11.86 7.84 17.95
CA SER A 115 10.51 7.49 18.36
C SER A 115 9.84 6.59 17.31
N MET A 116 9.00 5.67 17.77
CA MET A 116 8.13 4.87 16.93
C MET A 116 6.91 5.65 16.42
N ALA A 117 6.77 6.94 16.78
CA ALA A 117 5.66 7.78 16.36
C ALA A 117 5.52 7.83 14.84
N THR A 118 4.34 7.43 14.36
CA THR A 118 4.06 7.23 12.95
C THR A 118 2.71 7.87 12.62
N PHE A 119 2.63 8.48 11.46
CA PHE A 119 1.39 8.98 10.89
C PHE A 119 0.33 7.87 10.83
N GLY A 120 -0.90 8.18 11.26
CA GLY A 120 -2.01 7.23 11.32
C GLY A 120 -1.99 6.26 12.50
N TYR A 121 -1.00 6.38 13.41
CA TYR A 121 -0.86 5.52 14.61
C TYR A 121 -0.67 6.32 15.90
N SER A 122 -0.03 7.47 15.82
CA SER A 122 0.44 8.19 17.01
C SER A 122 -0.08 9.61 17.12
N PHE A 123 -0.64 10.17 16.05
CA PHE A 123 -1.03 11.56 16.00
C PHE A 123 -2.54 11.75 16.07
N ARG A 124 -3.00 12.61 16.99
CA ARG A 124 -4.42 12.86 17.24
C ARG A 124 -5.17 13.42 16.02
N ASN A 125 -4.52 14.30 15.25
CA ASN A 125 -5.14 15.04 14.15
C ASN A 125 -4.53 14.67 12.79
N CYS A 126 -3.80 13.54 12.69
CA CYS A 126 -3.05 13.18 11.51
C CYS A 126 -3.14 11.67 11.26
N GLY A 127 -4.06 11.27 10.39
CA GLY A 127 -4.32 9.91 9.92
C GLY A 127 -5.23 9.96 8.71
N GLY A 128 -5.10 9.01 7.80
CA GLY A 128 -5.66 9.11 6.45
C GLY A 128 -7.16 8.85 6.33
N VAL A 129 -7.79 8.14 7.28
CA VAL A 129 -9.23 7.91 7.22
C VAL A 129 -9.97 9.10 7.83
N ALA A 130 -9.85 10.25 7.19
CA ALA A 130 -10.44 11.52 7.59
C ALA A 130 -10.69 12.43 6.39
N THR A 131 -11.65 13.36 6.49
CA THR A 131 -11.86 14.36 5.43
C THR A 131 -10.79 15.46 5.45
N TYR A 132 -10.34 15.87 6.63
CA TYR A 132 -9.28 16.85 6.82
C TYR A 132 -8.35 16.42 7.95
N ILE A 133 -7.06 16.71 7.79
CA ILE A 133 -6.01 16.39 8.77
C ILE A 133 -5.04 17.54 8.90
N ILE A 134 -4.33 17.58 10.05
CA ILE A 134 -3.23 18.51 10.27
C ILE A 134 -1.92 17.72 10.25
N ILE A 135 -1.08 18.00 9.26
CA ILE A 135 0.23 17.39 9.12
C ILE A 135 1.19 18.11 10.07
N PRO A 136 1.82 17.41 11.03
CA PRO A 136 2.70 18.02 12.00
C PRO A 136 4.05 18.40 11.37
N ASN A 137 4.68 19.47 11.91
CA ASN A 137 5.98 19.97 11.44
C ASN A 137 7.04 18.86 11.28
N LYS A 138 7.09 17.91 12.19
CA LYS A 138 8.06 16.81 12.16
C LYS A 138 7.97 15.96 10.89
N ALA A 139 6.76 15.68 10.40
CA ALA A 139 6.56 14.95 9.14
C ALA A 139 7.03 15.80 7.93
N ILE A 140 6.80 17.11 7.98
CA ILE A 140 7.21 18.03 6.91
C ILE A 140 8.73 18.17 6.87
N GLU A 141 9.39 18.33 8.01
CA GLU A 141 10.87 18.41 8.12
C GLU A 141 11.57 17.15 7.62
N ARG A 142 10.91 15.99 7.73
CA ARG A 142 11.40 14.70 7.24
C ARG A 142 11.05 14.41 5.78
N GLU A 143 10.52 15.43 5.07
CA GLU A 143 10.13 15.31 3.66
C GLU A 143 9.05 14.25 3.37
N CYS A 144 8.29 13.86 4.40
CA CYS A 144 7.24 12.84 4.28
C CYS A 144 6.05 13.31 3.43
N VAL A 145 5.94 14.61 3.12
CA VAL A 145 4.89 15.21 2.27
C VAL A 145 5.42 15.31 0.86
N ILE A 146 5.00 14.38 -0.01
CA ILE A 146 5.58 14.15 -1.34
C ILE A 146 4.60 14.62 -2.42
N PRO A 147 5.00 15.53 -3.33
CA PRO A 147 4.15 15.98 -4.42
C PRO A 147 3.94 14.87 -5.45
N PHE A 148 2.77 14.84 -6.09
CA PHE A 148 2.47 13.94 -7.20
C PHE A 148 1.56 14.60 -8.25
N ASP A 149 1.56 14.05 -9.48
CA ASP A 149 0.64 14.48 -10.54
C ASP A 149 -0.76 13.89 -10.33
N SER A 150 -1.72 14.73 -9.88
CA SER A 150 -3.10 14.32 -9.63
C SER A 150 -3.85 13.84 -10.88
N ASN A 151 -3.34 14.08 -12.09
CA ASN A 151 -3.92 13.52 -13.32
C ASN A 151 -3.76 11.98 -13.39
N ARG A 152 -2.82 11.42 -12.64
CA ARG A 152 -2.65 9.97 -12.49
C ARG A 152 -3.64 9.33 -11.51
N GLY A 153 -4.38 10.16 -10.77
CA GLY A 153 -5.36 9.74 -9.77
C GLY A 153 -4.77 9.69 -8.34
N PHE A 154 -5.62 10.00 -7.36
CA PHE A 154 -5.25 9.96 -5.93
C PHE A 154 -5.03 8.54 -5.44
N TYR A 155 -5.71 7.55 -6.07
CA TYR A 155 -5.49 6.14 -5.81
C TYR A 155 -4.02 5.73 -6.03
N THR A 156 -3.37 6.25 -7.07
CA THR A 156 -1.95 5.98 -7.34
C THR A 156 -1.07 6.47 -6.20
N ALA A 157 -1.31 7.69 -5.74
CA ALA A 157 -0.55 8.30 -4.67
C ALA A 157 -0.81 7.63 -3.30
N SER A 158 -2.04 7.22 -3.02
CA SER A 158 -2.40 6.45 -1.83
C SER A 158 -1.69 5.08 -1.82
N LEU A 159 -1.75 4.36 -2.94
CA LEU A 159 -1.12 3.05 -3.08
C LEU A 159 0.41 3.10 -3.24
N SER A 160 1.01 4.29 -3.41
CA SER A 160 2.47 4.43 -3.43
C SER A 160 3.12 4.13 -2.08
N GLU A 161 2.37 4.25 -0.97
CA GLU A 161 2.86 3.84 0.35
C GLU A 161 3.16 2.33 0.40
N PRO A 162 2.21 1.41 0.15
CA PRO A 162 2.53 -0.01 0.15
C PRO A 162 3.54 -0.41 -0.94
N TYR A 163 3.57 0.30 -2.08
CA TYR A 163 4.63 0.11 -3.06
C TYR A 163 6.00 0.52 -2.53
N SER A 164 6.08 1.57 -1.71
CA SER A 164 7.36 1.97 -1.09
C SER A 164 7.94 0.84 -0.22
N CYS A 165 7.07 0.07 0.45
CA CYS A 165 7.51 -1.12 1.19
C CYS A 165 8.09 -2.19 0.26
N ILE A 166 7.47 -2.42 -0.90
CA ILE A 166 7.94 -3.38 -1.92
C ILE A 166 9.29 -2.94 -2.48
N ILE A 167 9.41 -1.67 -2.87
CA ILE A 167 10.64 -1.09 -3.44
C ILE A 167 11.76 -1.12 -2.41
N GLY A 168 11.50 -0.66 -1.18
CA GLY A 168 12.46 -0.73 -0.09
C GLY A 168 12.89 -2.17 0.24
N GLY A 169 11.95 -3.12 0.16
CA GLY A 169 12.26 -4.54 0.28
C GLY A 169 13.19 -5.06 -0.80
N ALA A 170 12.97 -4.66 -2.05
CA ALA A 170 13.84 -5.00 -3.16
C ALA A 170 15.22 -4.32 -3.06
N HIS A 171 15.27 -3.04 -2.65
CA HIS A 171 16.52 -2.31 -2.45
C HIS A 171 17.36 -2.86 -1.30
N ALA A 172 16.72 -3.38 -0.23
CA ALA A 172 17.42 -3.94 0.91
C ALA A 172 18.08 -5.30 0.62
N MET A 173 17.62 -6.03 -0.40
CA MET A 173 18.28 -7.24 -0.86
C MET A 173 19.68 -6.91 -1.36
N TYR A 174 20.60 -7.86 -1.29
CA TYR A 174 21.96 -7.65 -1.76
C TYR A 174 22.64 -8.94 -2.18
N HIS A 175 23.63 -8.80 -3.03
CA HIS A 175 24.51 -9.83 -3.50
C HIS A 175 25.96 -9.42 -3.31
N THR A 176 26.87 -10.40 -3.26
CA THR A 176 28.30 -10.16 -3.10
C THR A 176 29.08 -10.78 -4.27
N GLU A 177 30.29 -10.34 -4.47
CA GLU A 177 31.24 -11.09 -5.29
C GLU A 177 31.96 -12.09 -4.39
N LYS A 178 32.04 -13.32 -4.84
CA LYS A 178 32.66 -14.43 -4.07
C LYS A 178 34.01 -14.01 -3.48
N TYR A 179 34.17 -14.19 -2.17
CA TYR A 179 35.36 -13.83 -1.36
C TYR A 179 35.64 -12.32 -1.20
N LYS A 180 34.83 -11.41 -1.74
CA LYS A 180 35.04 -9.96 -1.59
C LYS A 180 34.16 -9.30 -0.55
N TYR A 181 32.98 -9.85 -0.27
CA TYR A 181 32.00 -9.33 0.69
C TYR A 181 31.58 -7.88 0.45
N GLU A 182 31.76 -7.35 -0.76
CA GLU A 182 31.22 -6.05 -1.15
C GLU A 182 29.75 -6.21 -1.56
N HIS A 183 28.87 -5.43 -0.94
CA HIS A 183 27.43 -5.52 -1.19
C HIS A 183 27.04 -4.80 -2.49
N LYS A 184 26.43 -5.52 -3.39
CA LYS A 184 25.74 -4.98 -4.57
C LYS A 184 24.25 -4.96 -4.24
N MET A 185 23.74 -3.80 -3.79
CA MET A 185 22.36 -3.65 -3.32
C MET A 185 21.33 -3.90 -4.42
N GLY A 186 20.16 -4.38 -4.01
CA GLY A 186 19.03 -4.73 -4.84
C GLY A 186 19.03 -6.17 -5.31
N ILE A 187 17.97 -6.60 -5.96
CA ILE A 187 17.86 -7.93 -6.56
C ILE A 187 18.95 -8.14 -7.63
N LYS A 188 19.22 -9.41 -7.93
CA LYS A 188 20.17 -9.75 -8.99
C LYS A 188 19.56 -9.54 -10.37
N ASP A 189 20.05 -8.55 -11.09
CA ASP A 189 19.62 -8.29 -12.45
C ASP A 189 19.94 -9.48 -13.36
N GLY A 190 18.93 -9.96 -14.10
CA GLY A 190 19.02 -11.17 -14.92
C GLY A 190 19.06 -12.49 -14.11
N GLY A 191 18.90 -12.44 -12.78
CA GLY A 191 18.87 -13.60 -11.90
C GLY A 191 17.55 -14.37 -11.95
N LYS A 192 17.42 -15.41 -11.11
CA LYS A 192 16.20 -16.18 -10.91
C LYS A 192 15.58 -15.79 -9.58
N CYS A 193 14.33 -15.29 -9.62
CA CYS A 193 13.61 -14.82 -8.45
C CYS A 193 12.38 -15.67 -8.18
N ALA A 194 12.13 -16.02 -6.90
CA ALA A 194 10.89 -16.63 -6.46
C ALA A 194 10.11 -15.69 -5.54
N LEU A 195 8.83 -15.53 -5.80
CA LEU A 195 7.88 -14.84 -4.94
C LEU A 195 6.95 -15.88 -4.31
N LEU A 196 7.03 -16.06 -3.01
CA LEU A 196 6.29 -17.10 -2.29
C LEU A 196 5.03 -16.55 -1.63
N ALA A 197 3.88 -17.20 -1.89
CA ALA A 197 2.53 -16.77 -1.49
C ALA A 197 2.19 -15.37 -2.01
N SER A 198 2.32 -15.16 -3.31
CA SER A 198 2.49 -13.84 -3.93
C SER A 198 1.35 -13.37 -4.85
N CYS A 199 0.19 -14.03 -4.88
CA CYS A 199 -0.95 -13.56 -5.66
C CYS A 199 -1.95 -12.70 -4.86
N GLY A 200 -1.60 -12.31 -3.62
CA GLY A 200 -2.28 -11.27 -2.85
C GLY A 200 -1.86 -9.86 -3.29
N PRO A 201 -2.43 -8.79 -2.66
CA PRO A 201 -2.17 -7.41 -3.10
C PRO A 201 -0.69 -7.03 -3.09
N MET A 202 0.04 -7.29 -1.99
CA MET A 202 1.47 -6.99 -1.93
C MET A 202 2.26 -7.80 -2.96
N GLY A 203 1.87 -9.06 -3.21
CA GLY A 203 2.49 -9.91 -4.22
C GLY A 203 2.26 -9.39 -5.64
N LEU A 204 1.05 -8.95 -5.99
CA LEU A 204 0.77 -8.35 -7.30
C LEU A 204 1.61 -7.09 -7.52
N GLY A 205 1.75 -6.22 -6.52
CA GLY A 205 2.66 -5.07 -6.58
C GLY A 205 4.13 -5.50 -6.71
N THR A 206 4.53 -6.59 -6.05
CA THR A 206 5.90 -7.12 -6.19
C THR A 206 6.13 -7.67 -7.60
N ILE A 207 5.17 -8.41 -8.18
CA ILE A 207 5.25 -8.87 -9.57
C ILE A 207 5.39 -7.68 -10.52
N ASP A 208 4.58 -6.64 -10.34
CA ASP A 208 4.65 -5.42 -11.16
C ASP A 208 6.03 -4.77 -11.08
N TYR A 209 6.59 -4.62 -9.89
CA TYR A 209 7.93 -4.05 -9.70
C TYR A 209 9.04 -4.93 -10.27
N MET A 210 8.97 -6.27 -10.13
CA MET A 210 9.94 -7.20 -10.71
C MET A 210 9.92 -7.19 -12.25
N LEU A 211 8.77 -6.92 -12.86
CA LEU A 211 8.63 -6.86 -14.32
C LEU A 211 8.97 -5.48 -14.91
N ASN A 212 8.77 -4.40 -14.15
CA ASN A 212 8.81 -3.04 -14.69
C ASN A 212 9.81 -2.10 -13.99
N GLY A 213 10.38 -2.53 -12.88
CA GLY A 213 11.39 -1.79 -12.12
C GLY A 213 12.75 -1.72 -12.83
N PRO A 214 13.73 -1.03 -12.20
CA PRO A 214 15.04 -0.78 -12.81
C PRO A 214 15.92 -2.04 -12.94
N LYS A 215 15.74 -3.03 -12.05
CA LYS A 215 16.38 -4.35 -12.12
C LYS A 215 15.33 -5.41 -12.30
N LYS A 216 15.60 -6.41 -13.14
CA LYS A 216 14.65 -7.46 -13.49
C LYS A 216 15.29 -8.84 -13.39
N PRO A 217 14.57 -9.86 -12.88
CA PRO A 217 15.04 -11.23 -13.01
C PRO A 217 14.90 -11.69 -14.46
N SER A 218 15.68 -12.69 -14.88
CA SER A 218 15.43 -13.40 -16.14
C SER A 218 14.26 -14.37 -16.02
N THR A 219 14.11 -14.98 -14.83
CA THR A 219 13.01 -15.91 -14.51
C THR A 219 12.36 -15.49 -13.21
N LEU A 220 11.04 -15.32 -13.22
CA LEU A 220 10.22 -14.95 -12.07
C LEU A 220 9.23 -16.08 -11.77
N VAL A 221 9.43 -16.79 -10.67
CA VAL A 221 8.52 -17.84 -10.22
C VAL A 221 7.56 -17.25 -9.17
N VAL A 222 6.27 -17.35 -9.45
CA VAL A 222 5.18 -16.79 -8.63
C VAL A 222 4.38 -17.94 -8.04
N THR A 223 4.28 -18.02 -6.71
CA THR A 223 3.55 -19.10 -6.06
C THR A 223 2.35 -18.59 -5.25
N ASP A 224 1.29 -19.37 -5.20
CA ASP A 224 0.17 -19.21 -4.27
C ASP A 224 -0.51 -20.59 -4.09
N ILE A 225 -1.39 -20.71 -3.10
CA ILE A 225 -2.24 -21.90 -2.89
C ILE A 225 -3.65 -21.72 -3.47
N ASN A 226 -4.04 -20.49 -3.78
CA ASN A 226 -5.39 -20.15 -4.25
C ASN A 226 -5.39 -19.97 -5.76
N GLN A 227 -6.11 -20.85 -6.46
CA GLN A 227 -6.16 -20.86 -7.93
C GLN A 227 -6.78 -19.57 -8.49
N ASP A 228 -7.85 -19.05 -7.90
CA ASP A 228 -8.51 -17.81 -8.39
C ASP A 228 -7.57 -16.62 -8.33
N ARG A 229 -6.72 -16.53 -7.29
CA ARG A 229 -5.69 -15.51 -7.18
C ARG A 229 -4.61 -15.67 -8.24
N ILE A 230 -4.18 -16.90 -8.52
CA ILE A 230 -3.21 -17.19 -9.58
C ILE A 230 -3.81 -16.79 -10.93
N ASP A 231 -5.07 -17.13 -11.21
CA ASP A 231 -5.73 -16.83 -12.48
C ASP A 231 -5.91 -15.31 -12.65
N ARG A 232 -6.23 -14.58 -11.58
CA ARG A 232 -6.21 -13.11 -11.60
C ARG A 232 -4.81 -12.57 -11.89
N ALA A 233 -3.78 -13.09 -11.24
CA ALA A 233 -2.40 -12.67 -11.48
C ALA A 233 -1.99 -12.90 -12.94
N LYS A 234 -2.34 -14.06 -13.52
CA LYS A 234 -2.11 -14.39 -14.94
C LYS A 234 -2.86 -13.46 -15.89
N THR A 235 -4.06 -13.02 -15.52
CA THR A 235 -4.83 -12.06 -16.32
C THR A 235 -4.15 -10.70 -16.37
N ILE A 236 -3.55 -10.24 -15.26
CA ILE A 236 -2.87 -8.95 -15.17
C ILE A 236 -1.46 -9.04 -15.77
N PHE A 237 -0.73 -10.10 -15.45
CA PHE A 237 0.66 -10.32 -15.84
C PHE A 237 0.80 -11.64 -16.59
N SER A 238 0.34 -11.66 -17.85
CA SER A 238 0.45 -12.85 -18.69
C SER A 238 1.90 -13.17 -19.03
N GLU A 239 2.16 -14.40 -19.45
CA GLU A 239 3.49 -14.83 -19.94
C GLU A 239 3.98 -13.94 -21.10
N GLU A 240 3.06 -13.54 -22.00
CA GLU A 240 3.39 -12.65 -23.11
C GLU A 240 3.76 -11.24 -22.62
N TYR A 241 3.02 -10.71 -21.61
CA TYR A 241 3.34 -9.42 -20.98
C TYR A 241 4.74 -9.44 -20.34
N ALA A 242 5.09 -10.49 -19.63
CA ALA A 242 6.40 -10.65 -18.98
C ALA A 242 7.52 -10.82 -20.04
N LYS A 243 7.29 -11.63 -21.08
CA LYS A 243 8.22 -11.86 -22.17
C LYS A 243 8.58 -10.57 -22.92
N GLN A 244 7.61 -9.69 -23.16
CA GLN A 244 7.86 -8.37 -23.75
C GLN A 244 8.80 -7.49 -22.90
N ARG A 245 8.96 -7.83 -21.62
CA ARG A 245 9.84 -7.16 -20.66
C ARG A 245 11.15 -7.89 -20.42
N GLY A 246 11.37 -8.99 -21.16
CA GLY A 246 12.56 -9.82 -21.06
C GLY A 246 12.56 -10.77 -19.87
N VAL A 247 11.40 -11.06 -19.27
CA VAL A 247 11.25 -11.92 -18.10
C VAL A 247 10.42 -13.15 -18.46
N GLU A 248 10.88 -14.33 -18.09
CA GLU A 248 10.08 -15.56 -18.10
C GLU A 248 9.32 -15.63 -16.76
N ILE A 249 7.98 -15.53 -16.79
CA ILE A 249 7.14 -15.68 -15.60
C ILE A 249 6.53 -17.09 -15.54
N ILE A 250 6.61 -17.73 -14.37
CA ILE A 250 6.09 -19.09 -14.14
C ILE A 250 5.22 -19.06 -12.89
N TYR A 251 3.97 -19.51 -13.05
CA TYR A 251 3.01 -19.60 -11.94
C TYR A 251 2.90 -21.04 -11.43
N VAL A 252 3.02 -21.22 -10.12
CA VAL A 252 2.96 -22.51 -9.44
C VAL A 252 1.89 -22.49 -8.33
N ASN A 253 0.90 -23.36 -8.44
CA ASN A 253 -0.05 -23.59 -7.34
C ASN A 253 0.52 -24.64 -6.39
N THR A 254 1.06 -24.21 -5.26
CA THR A 254 1.74 -25.09 -4.30
C THR A 254 0.78 -25.95 -3.47
N ALA A 255 -0.53 -25.77 -3.59
CA ALA A 255 -1.51 -26.64 -2.96
C ALA A 255 -1.81 -27.92 -3.76
N VAL A 256 -1.53 -27.92 -5.08
CA VAL A 256 -1.82 -29.05 -5.97
C VAL A 256 -0.57 -29.75 -6.48
N GLU A 257 0.60 -29.18 -6.33
CA GLU A 257 1.88 -29.81 -6.64
C GLU A 257 2.21 -30.83 -5.55
N GLU A 258 2.40 -32.10 -5.92
CA GLU A 258 2.72 -33.16 -4.97
C GLU A 258 4.05 -32.94 -4.25
N ASP A 259 5.03 -32.31 -4.94
CA ASP A 259 6.33 -31.94 -4.41
C ASP A 259 6.71 -30.53 -4.88
N ALA A 260 6.06 -29.55 -4.26
CA ALA A 260 6.28 -28.14 -4.60
C ALA A 260 7.73 -27.68 -4.41
N GLU A 261 8.44 -28.24 -3.43
CA GLU A 261 9.82 -27.88 -3.13
C GLU A 261 10.78 -28.33 -4.22
N ASN A 262 10.68 -29.59 -4.66
CA ASN A 262 11.50 -30.10 -5.77
C ASN A 262 11.11 -29.42 -7.08
N LYS A 263 9.82 -29.15 -7.31
CA LYS A 263 9.36 -28.37 -8.46
C LYS A 263 10.05 -27.03 -8.55
N LEU A 264 10.15 -26.30 -7.44
CA LEU A 264 10.82 -25.00 -7.42
C LEU A 264 12.31 -25.10 -7.74
N ILE A 265 13.01 -26.10 -7.19
CA ILE A 265 14.42 -26.31 -7.48
C ILE A 265 14.66 -26.71 -8.94
N ASP A 266 13.80 -27.54 -9.52
CA ASP A 266 13.88 -27.96 -10.93
C ASP A 266 13.77 -26.76 -11.89
N LEU A 267 12.89 -25.78 -11.55
CA LEU A 267 12.75 -24.54 -12.33
C LEU A 267 14.03 -23.70 -12.37
N THR A 268 14.97 -23.93 -11.44
CA THR A 268 16.28 -23.26 -11.44
C THR A 268 17.38 -24.05 -12.14
N GLY A 269 17.07 -25.26 -12.66
CA GLY A 269 18.08 -26.20 -13.16
C GLY A 269 19.02 -26.69 -12.06
N GLN A 270 18.48 -26.92 -10.85
CA GLN A 270 19.20 -27.36 -9.64
C GLN A 270 20.17 -26.33 -9.03
N GLY A 271 20.26 -25.13 -9.58
CA GLY A 271 21.16 -24.07 -9.08
C GLY A 271 20.65 -23.31 -7.86
N GLY A 272 19.34 -23.35 -7.61
CA GLY A 272 18.66 -22.52 -6.62
C GLY A 272 18.35 -21.10 -7.13
N PHE A 273 17.60 -20.34 -6.33
CA PHE A 273 17.22 -18.97 -6.66
C PHE A 273 18.28 -17.97 -6.23
N ASP A 274 18.46 -16.92 -7.04
CA ASP A 274 19.26 -15.76 -6.66
C ASP A 274 18.53 -14.92 -5.62
N ASP A 275 17.21 -14.74 -5.79
CA ASP A 275 16.35 -13.95 -4.91
C ASP A 275 15.08 -14.72 -4.53
N VAL A 276 14.70 -14.65 -3.25
CA VAL A 276 13.43 -15.17 -2.76
C VAL A 276 12.75 -14.15 -1.87
N VAL A 277 11.48 -13.83 -2.16
CA VAL A 277 10.67 -12.94 -1.32
C VAL A 277 9.52 -13.71 -0.70
N VAL A 278 9.42 -13.70 0.63
CA VAL A 278 8.37 -14.39 1.39
C VAL A 278 7.26 -13.40 1.75
N LEU A 279 6.06 -13.60 1.18
CA LEU A 279 4.92 -12.68 1.27
C LEU A 279 3.80 -13.17 2.21
N ALA A 280 3.98 -14.32 2.87
CA ALA A 280 3.06 -14.79 3.91
C ALA A 280 3.83 -15.24 5.17
N PRO A 281 3.37 -14.87 6.39
CA PRO A 281 4.03 -15.24 7.63
C PRO A 281 3.62 -16.66 8.08
N ILE A 282 3.90 -17.65 7.23
CA ILE A 282 3.55 -19.06 7.42
C ILE A 282 4.83 -19.89 7.43
N ARG A 283 5.01 -20.72 8.47
CA ARG A 283 6.22 -21.51 8.67
C ARG A 283 6.63 -22.29 7.42
N GLN A 284 5.70 -23.03 6.81
CA GLN A 284 5.97 -23.84 5.61
C GLN A 284 6.42 -23.01 4.41
N VAL A 285 5.88 -21.78 4.25
CA VAL A 285 6.29 -20.86 3.17
C VAL A 285 7.71 -20.35 3.42
N ILE A 286 8.07 -20.07 4.69
CA ILE A 286 9.41 -19.64 5.07
C ILE A 286 10.43 -20.77 4.84
N GLU A 287 10.09 -21.99 5.21
CA GLU A 287 10.95 -23.17 5.03
C GLU A 287 11.14 -23.51 3.53
N MET A 288 10.10 -23.31 2.72
CA MET A 288 10.19 -23.42 1.25
C MET A 288 11.16 -22.41 0.65
N ALA A 289 11.37 -21.26 1.30
CA ALA A 289 12.29 -20.22 0.84
C ALA A 289 13.77 -20.63 0.95
N ASP A 290 14.13 -21.71 1.66
CA ASP A 290 15.50 -22.27 1.71
C ASP A 290 15.87 -23.01 0.40
N ARG A 291 15.54 -22.42 -0.73
CA ARG A 291 15.89 -22.90 -2.09
C ARG A 291 16.85 -21.93 -2.79
N LEU A 292 17.67 -21.28 -1.99
CA LEU A 292 18.68 -20.32 -2.45
C LEU A 292 19.83 -21.00 -3.19
N GLY A 293 20.29 -20.35 -4.23
CA GLY A 293 21.53 -20.64 -4.93
C GLY A 293 22.76 -20.12 -4.18
N GLU A 294 23.93 -20.15 -4.84
CA GLU A 294 25.14 -19.50 -4.36
C GLU A 294 24.92 -17.97 -4.34
N ASP A 295 25.29 -17.32 -3.22
CA ASP A 295 25.08 -15.89 -2.97
C ASP A 295 23.58 -15.48 -3.03
N GLY A 296 22.65 -16.43 -2.82
CA GLY A 296 21.22 -16.18 -2.88
C GLY A 296 20.74 -15.35 -1.71
N CYS A 297 19.73 -14.49 -1.95
CA CYS A 297 19.18 -13.57 -0.97
C CYS A 297 17.71 -13.87 -0.68
N LEU A 298 17.37 -14.12 0.59
CA LEU A 298 16.00 -14.27 1.08
C LEU A 298 15.57 -13.02 1.83
N ASN A 299 14.47 -12.40 1.38
CA ASN A 299 13.79 -11.34 2.10
C ASN A 299 12.49 -11.86 2.72
N PHE A 300 12.44 -11.90 4.05
CA PHE A 300 11.20 -12.11 4.80
C PHE A 300 10.42 -10.79 4.85
N PHE A 301 9.57 -10.58 3.87
CA PHE A 301 8.82 -9.33 3.67
C PHE A 301 7.55 -9.25 4.52
N SER A 302 6.95 -10.38 4.83
CA SER A 302 5.65 -10.43 5.52
C SER A 302 5.73 -10.04 6.99
N GLY A 303 4.75 -9.27 7.49
CA GLY A 303 4.67 -8.86 8.89
C GLY A 303 3.85 -9.83 9.76
N PRO A 304 4.44 -10.68 10.61
CA PRO A 304 3.71 -11.58 11.49
C PRO A 304 2.98 -10.83 12.61
N ILE A 305 1.86 -11.40 13.09
CA ILE A 305 1.21 -10.98 14.34
C ILE A 305 1.81 -11.77 15.51
N ASP A 306 2.09 -13.06 15.29
CA ASP A 306 2.69 -13.92 16.30
C ASP A 306 4.17 -13.59 16.50
N LYS A 307 4.50 -13.06 17.66
CA LYS A 307 5.89 -12.73 18.07
C LYS A 307 6.78 -13.98 18.24
N ASN A 308 6.18 -15.18 18.29
CA ASN A 308 6.90 -16.45 18.44
C ASN A 308 7.01 -17.22 17.12
N LEU A 309 6.63 -16.63 15.96
CA LEU A 309 6.79 -17.28 14.67
C LEU A 309 8.25 -17.70 14.46
N LYS A 310 8.45 -18.98 14.22
CA LYS A 310 9.76 -19.60 13.96
C LYS A 310 9.65 -20.53 12.77
N ALA A 311 10.76 -20.66 12.02
CA ALA A 311 10.90 -21.58 10.90
C ALA A 311 12.31 -22.14 10.89
N ASP A 312 12.49 -23.32 10.31
CA ASP A 312 13.79 -23.96 10.18
C ASP A 312 14.53 -23.39 8.95
N VAL A 313 15.79 -23.02 9.13
CA VAL A 313 16.69 -22.53 8.08
C VAL A 313 17.93 -23.41 8.10
N ASN A 314 18.36 -23.87 6.93
CA ASN A 314 19.56 -24.69 6.80
C ASN A 314 20.83 -23.83 6.84
N PHE A 315 21.43 -23.70 8.01
CA PHE A 315 22.65 -22.91 8.19
C PHE A 315 23.89 -23.49 7.48
N TYR A 316 23.87 -24.75 7.07
CA TYR A 316 24.90 -25.29 6.19
C TYR A 316 24.86 -24.57 4.83
N ASN A 317 23.66 -24.38 4.27
CA ASN A 317 23.48 -23.63 3.02
C ASN A 317 23.86 -22.15 3.20
N VAL A 318 23.46 -21.52 4.31
CA VAL A 318 23.86 -20.14 4.61
C VAL A 318 25.38 -19.98 4.58
N HIS A 319 26.12 -20.91 5.21
CA HIS A 319 27.56 -20.84 5.25
C HIS A 319 28.24 -21.15 3.90
N TYR A 320 27.91 -22.32 3.31
CA TYR A 320 28.65 -22.80 2.14
C TYR A 320 28.23 -22.19 0.82
N LYS A 321 26.97 -21.71 0.72
CA LYS A 321 26.48 -20.96 -0.44
C LYS A 321 26.63 -19.45 -0.27
N ALA A 322 27.14 -18.96 0.87
CA ALA A 322 27.17 -17.54 1.22
C ALA A 322 25.79 -16.87 1.08
N ALA A 323 24.72 -17.58 1.45
CA ALA A 323 23.35 -17.09 1.32
C ALA A 323 23.03 -16.01 2.37
N HIS A 324 22.16 -15.08 2.00
CA HIS A 324 21.75 -13.94 2.82
C HIS A 324 20.29 -14.10 3.26
N VAL A 325 20.02 -13.84 4.54
CA VAL A 325 18.66 -13.84 5.10
C VAL A 325 18.42 -12.48 5.76
N LEU A 326 17.44 -11.76 5.27
CA LEU A 326 17.10 -10.44 5.80
C LEU A 326 15.58 -10.27 5.95
N GLY A 327 15.18 -9.24 6.65
CA GLY A 327 13.77 -8.81 6.77
C GLY A 327 13.67 -7.30 6.57
N THR A 328 12.53 -6.87 6.07
CA THR A 328 12.25 -5.44 5.87
C THR A 328 10.90 -5.06 6.47
N THR A 329 10.79 -3.81 6.94
CA THR A 329 9.57 -3.24 7.48
C THR A 329 9.43 -1.79 7.05
N GLY A 330 8.34 -1.48 6.33
CA GLY A 330 8.09 -0.15 5.77
C GLY A 330 8.96 0.16 4.55
N GLY A 331 8.74 1.32 3.97
CA GLY A 331 9.53 1.91 2.91
C GLY A 331 10.04 3.30 3.31
N SER A 332 10.99 3.84 2.56
CA SER A 332 11.51 5.19 2.76
C SER A 332 10.74 6.23 1.94
N VAL A 333 11.06 7.51 2.19
CA VAL A 333 10.57 8.63 1.35
C VAL A 333 11.05 8.46 -0.09
N ASP A 334 12.28 8.01 -0.29
CA ASP A 334 12.86 7.86 -1.63
C ASP A 334 12.24 6.67 -2.38
N ASP A 335 11.92 5.56 -1.70
CA ASP A 335 11.18 4.44 -2.29
C ASP A 335 9.77 4.86 -2.74
N MET A 336 9.11 5.73 -1.97
CA MET A 336 7.80 6.26 -2.35
C MET A 336 7.89 7.24 -3.52
N LYS A 337 8.92 8.09 -3.58
CA LYS A 337 9.22 8.95 -4.73
C LYS A 337 9.49 8.13 -5.98
N GLU A 338 10.26 7.03 -5.87
CA GLU A 338 10.51 6.12 -6.98
C GLU A 338 9.21 5.48 -7.50
N CYS A 339 8.33 5.02 -6.61
CA CYS A 339 7.02 4.51 -7.01
C CYS A 339 6.23 5.56 -7.81
N LEU A 340 6.12 6.79 -7.31
CA LEU A 340 5.39 7.86 -7.98
C LEU A 340 6.01 8.18 -9.34
N GLN A 341 7.33 8.29 -9.43
CA GLN A 341 8.05 8.54 -10.68
C GLN A 341 7.80 7.43 -11.71
N LEU A 342 7.96 6.17 -11.32
CA LEU A 342 7.73 5.03 -12.23
C LEU A 342 6.26 4.93 -12.65
N SER A 343 5.33 5.34 -11.79
CA SER A 343 3.91 5.43 -12.13
C SER A 343 3.63 6.56 -13.13
N ASP A 344 4.26 7.72 -12.97
CA ASP A 344 4.17 8.84 -13.91
C ASP A 344 4.74 8.49 -15.29
N GLU A 345 5.80 7.70 -15.31
CA GLU A 345 6.39 7.14 -16.53
C GLU A 345 5.52 6.04 -17.17
N GLY A 346 4.45 5.60 -16.50
CA GLY A 346 3.58 4.50 -16.95
C GLY A 346 4.21 3.12 -16.87
N LYS A 347 5.28 2.97 -16.07
CA LYS A 347 5.96 1.69 -15.83
C LYS A 347 5.26 0.87 -14.76
N LEU A 348 4.92 1.49 -13.62
CA LEU A 348 4.17 0.84 -12.54
C LEU A 348 2.68 1.20 -12.61
N ASN A 349 1.84 0.25 -12.23
CA ASN A 349 0.40 0.43 -12.11
C ASN A 349 -0.11 0.02 -10.73
N PRO A 350 -0.13 0.91 -9.73
CA PRO A 350 -0.59 0.58 -8.38
C PRO A 350 -2.02 0.02 -8.31
N ALA A 351 -2.87 0.25 -9.32
CA ALA A 351 -4.21 -0.30 -9.39
C ALA A 351 -4.26 -1.84 -9.42
N VAL A 352 -3.16 -2.53 -9.76
CA VAL A 352 -3.11 -4.02 -9.74
C VAL A 352 -3.39 -4.58 -8.35
N MET A 353 -3.09 -3.80 -7.30
CA MET A 353 -3.35 -4.16 -5.91
C MET A 353 -4.81 -3.94 -5.49
N LEU A 354 -5.57 -3.09 -6.21
CA LEU A 354 -6.89 -2.61 -5.81
C LEU A 354 -8.00 -3.55 -6.30
N THR A 355 -8.96 -3.84 -5.41
CA THR A 355 -10.16 -4.63 -5.77
C THR A 355 -11.47 -4.03 -5.30
N HIS A 356 -11.44 -3.11 -4.34
CA HIS A 356 -12.66 -2.50 -3.80
C HIS A 356 -12.48 -1.00 -3.64
N ILE A 357 -13.59 -0.27 -3.82
CA ILE A 357 -13.70 1.15 -3.49
C ILE A 357 -14.87 1.37 -2.53
N GLY A 358 -14.75 2.38 -1.69
CA GLY A 358 -15.83 2.78 -0.76
C GLY A 358 -15.69 4.22 -0.33
N GLY A 359 -16.71 4.72 0.37
CA GLY A 359 -16.69 6.03 1.04
C GLY A 359 -16.31 5.91 2.52
N ILE A 360 -16.13 7.05 3.18
CA ILE A 360 -15.69 7.11 4.59
C ILE A 360 -16.65 6.38 5.54
N ASP A 361 -17.94 6.33 5.21
CA ASP A 361 -18.96 5.66 6.03
C ASP A 361 -18.78 4.14 6.08
N SER A 362 -18.13 3.55 5.08
CA SER A 362 -17.79 2.12 5.06
C SER A 362 -16.49 1.77 5.78
N ALA A 363 -15.70 2.77 6.18
CA ALA A 363 -14.32 2.55 6.63
C ALA A 363 -14.19 1.77 7.93
N VAL A 364 -15.12 1.97 8.89
CA VAL A 364 -15.11 1.26 10.19
C VAL A 364 -15.29 -0.24 9.97
N ASP A 365 -16.37 -0.61 9.26
CA ASP A 365 -16.69 -2.02 8.99
C ASP A 365 -15.63 -2.67 8.10
N THR A 366 -15.13 -1.94 7.10
CA THR A 366 -14.03 -2.40 6.24
C THR A 366 -12.78 -2.71 7.07
N THR A 367 -12.38 -1.82 7.98
CA THR A 367 -11.17 -1.99 8.79
C THR A 367 -11.31 -3.17 9.76
N LEU A 368 -12.44 -3.27 10.49
CA LEU A 368 -12.64 -4.32 11.49
C LEU A 368 -12.84 -5.72 10.87
N ASN A 369 -13.33 -5.79 9.64
CA ASN A 369 -13.57 -7.05 8.92
C ASN A 369 -12.55 -7.33 7.81
N LEU A 370 -11.48 -6.54 7.69
CA LEU A 370 -10.52 -6.62 6.59
C LEU A 370 -10.03 -8.04 6.26
N PRO A 371 -9.70 -8.92 7.23
CA PRO A 371 -9.27 -10.28 6.92
C PRO A 371 -10.35 -11.17 6.31
N LYS A 372 -11.63 -10.80 6.44
CA LYS A 372 -12.78 -11.55 5.94
C LYS A 372 -13.24 -11.07 4.55
N ILE A 373 -12.82 -9.88 4.14
CA ILE A 373 -13.18 -9.31 2.84
C ILE A 373 -12.17 -9.81 1.80
N PRO A 374 -12.59 -10.62 0.82
CA PRO A 374 -11.69 -11.21 -0.16
C PRO A 374 -11.03 -10.16 -1.06
N GLY A 375 -10.07 -10.58 -1.87
CA GLY A 375 -9.42 -9.76 -2.88
C GLY A 375 -8.22 -8.95 -2.36
N GLY A 376 -7.94 -7.85 -3.03
CA GLY A 376 -6.79 -6.97 -2.80
C GLY A 376 -7.06 -5.80 -1.85
N LYS A 377 -6.45 -4.65 -2.12
CA LYS A 377 -6.62 -3.41 -1.35
C LYS A 377 -8.04 -2.86 -1.45
N LYS A 378 -8.47 -2.17 -0.40
CA LYS A 378 -9.74 -1.45 -0.27
C LYS A 378 -9.43 0.04 -0.15
N LEU A 379 -9.84 0.82 -1.13
CA LEU A 379 -9.59 2.26 -1.18
C LEU A 379 -10.80 3.03 -0.68
N ILE A 380 -10.60 3.88 0.30
CA ILE A 380 -11.63 4.75 0.87
C ILE A 380 -11.47 6.16 0.29
N TYR A 381 -12.51 6.64 -0.37
CA TYR A 381 -12.66 8.03 -0.77
C TYR A 381 -13.32 8.81 0.38
N THR A 382 -12.54 9.60 1.08
CA THR A 382 -12.94 10.18 2.38
C THR A 382 -14.02 11.24 2.29
N GLY A 383 -14.18 11.85 1.12
CA GLY A 383 -15.15 12.92 0.88
C GLY A 383 -16.51 12.46 0.35
N ILE A 384 -16.76 11.16 0.23
CA ILE A 384 -18.01 10.61 -0.35
C ILE A 384 -18.66 9.59 0.59
N ASP A 385 -19.96 9.35 0.37
CA ASP A 385 -20.74 8.28 1.00
C ASP A 385 -21.02 7.19 -0.02
N LEU A 386 -20.28 6.08 0.06
CA LEU A 386 -20.40 4.93 -0.82
C LEU A 386 -20.14 3.65 -0.02
N GLU A 387 -21.02 2.68 -0.15
CA GLU A 387 -20.82 1.33 0.37
C GLU A 387 -19.54 0.72 -0.23
N LEU A 388 -18.78 -0.04 0.57
CA LEU A 388 -17.64 -0.77 0.04
C LEU A 388 -18.11 -1.75 -1.03
N THR A 389 -17.60 -1.59 -2.25
CA THR A 389 -18.03 -2.35 -3.42
C THR A 389 -16.82 -2.90 -4.16
N SER A 390 -16.87 -4.19 -4.50
CA SER A 390 -15.86 -4.81 -5.37
C SER A 390 -15.96 -4.26 -6.79
N ILE A 391 -14.81 -4.05 -7.43
CA ILE A 391 -14.76 -3.65 -8.85
C ILE A 391 -15.46 -4.71 -9.73
N ASP A 392 -15.35 -5.98 -9.37
CA ASP A 392 -15.97 -7.09 -10.08
C ASP A 392 -17.51 -7.12 -9.94
N GLU A 393 -18.08 -6.40 -8.93
CA GLU A 393 -19.54 -6.30 -8.72
C GLU A 393 -20.19 -5.12 -9.46
N PHE A 394 -19.43 -4.26 -10.13
CA PHE A 394 -20.00 -3.06 -10.76
C PHE A 394 -21.09 -3.38 -11.80
N GLU A 395 -20.90 -4.44 -12.59
CA GLU A 395 -21.91 -4.87 -13.56
C GLU A 395 -23.22 -5.28 -12.88
N GLU A 396 -23.16 -6.05 -11.81
CA GLU A 396 -24.32 -6.48 -11.03
C GLU A 396 -25.01 -5.27 -10.36
N LYS A 397 -24.23 -4.43 -9.67
CA LYS A 397 -24.73 -3.21 -9.01
C LYS A 397 -25.38 -2.24 -9.98
N SER A 398 -24.94 -2.18 -11.23
CA SER A 398 -25.54 -1.36 -12.28
C SER A 398 -26.93 -1.82 -12.73
N LYS A 399 -27.22 -3.11 -12.58
CA LYS A 399 -28.49 -3.74 -12.97
C LYS A 399 -29.52 -3.77 -11.84
N ASP A 400 -29.09 -3.50 -10.61
CA ASP A 400 -29.99 -3.45 -9.44
C ASP A 400 -30.81 -2.16 -9.43
N LYS A 401 -32.09 -2.26 -9.73
CA LYS A 401 -33.06 -1.13 -9.76
C LYS A 401 -33.24 -0.45 -8.41
N ASN A 402 -32.88 -1.11 -7.30
CA ASN A 402 -33.01 -0.55 -5.96
C ASN A 402 -31.71 0.17 -5.54
N ASN A 403 -30.65 0.03 -6.30
CA ASN A 403 -29.38 0.70 -6.01
C ASN A 403 -29.43 2.17 -6.45
N LYS A 404 -29.40 3.09 -5.48
CA LYS A 404 -29.37 4.54 -5.74
C LYS A 404 -28.20 5.00 -6.63
N ASN A 405 -27.13 4.21 -6.69
CA ASN A 405 -25.91 4.50 -7.44
C ASN A 405 -25.79 3.63 -8.72
N ALA A 406 -26.89 3.02 -9.21
CA ALA A 406 -26.85 2.12 -10.37
C ALA A 406 -26.24 2.78 -11.62
N ASP A 407 -26.59 4.04 -11.89
CA ASP A 407 -26.02 4.79 -13.03
C ASP A 407 -24.52 5.02 -12.88
N LEU A 408 -24.04 5.34 -11.67
CA LEU A 408 -22.62 5.43 -11.38
C LEU A 408 -21.90 4.11 -11.68
N PHE A 409 -22.42 2.99 -11.16
CA PHE A 409 -21.80 1.68 -11.36
C PHE A 409 -21.80 1.25 -12.83
N LYS A 410 -22.81 1.68 -13.61
CA LYS A 410 -22.82 1.46 -15.05
C LYS A 410 -21.64 2.17 -15.74
N ASP A 411 -21.47 3.46 -15.44
CA ASP A 411 -20.36 4.23 -16.02
C ASP A 411 -19.01 3.69 -15.58
N LEU A 412 -18.87 3.34 -14.30
CA LEU A 412 -17.63 2.75 -13.74
C LEU A 412 -17.31 1.39 -14.38
N TYR A 413 -18.33 0.53 -14.56
CA TYR A 413 -18.16 -0.78 -15.20
C TYR A 413 -17.58 -0.65 -16.61
N GLU A 414 -18.17 0.23 -17.44
CA GLU A 414 -17.67 0.44 -18.81
C GLU A 414 -16.22 0.94 -18.82
N ILE A 415 -15.87 1.86 -17.91
CA ILE A 415 -14.51 2.39 -17.83
C ILE A 415 -13.50 1.34 -17.39
N VAL A 416 -13.80 0.55 -16.34
CA VAL A 416 -12.82 -0.44 -15.85
C VAL A 416 -12.69 -1.63 -16.78
N LYS A 417 -13.78 -2.02 -17.47
CA LYS A 417 -13.78 -3.08 -18.49
C LYS A 417 -12.82 -2.77 -19.63
N GLU A 418 -12.77 -1.52 -20.10
CA GLU A 418 -11.81 -1.08 -21.10
C GLU A 418 -10.34 -1.14 -20.63
N ASN A 419 -10.11 -1.25 -19.31
CA ASN A 419 -8.80 -1.25 -18.67
C ASN A 419 -8.50 -2.59 -17.93
N ASN A 420 -8.89 -3.72 -18.53
CA ASN A 420 -8.67 -5.06 -17.95
C ASN A 420 -9.23 -5.23 -16.52
N ASN A 421 -10.36 -4.63 -16.21
CA ASN A 421 -10.99 -4.58 -14.90
C ASN A 421 -10.11 -3.96 -13.79
N LEU A 422 -9.17 -3.10 -14.17
CA LEU A 422 -8.36 -2.35 -13.23
C LEU A 422 -8.89 -0.93 -13.06
N TRP A 423 -8.85 -0.43 -11.83
CA TRP A 423 -9.14 0.97 -11.51
C TRP A 423 -8.18 1.91 -12.26
N ASN A 424 -8.64 3.12 -12.55
CA ASN A 424 -7.82 4.09 -13.28
C ASN A 424 -8.30 5.53 -13.03
N ALA A 425 -7.53 6.51 -13.48
CA ALA A 425 -7.85 7.93 -13.27
C ALA A 425 -9.18 8.37 -13.91
N LYS A 426 -9.62 7.74 -15.01
CA LYS A 426 -10.93 7.99 -15.61
C LYS A 426 -12.06 7.56 -14.67
N ALA A 427 -11.94 6.36 -14.09
CA ALA A 427 -12.92 5.82 -13.14
C ALA A 427 -12.96 6.67 -11.86
N GLU A 428 -11.82 7.06 -11.32
CA GLU A 428 -11.73 7.97 -10.17
C GLU A 428 -12.40 9.33 -10.45
N ASN A 429 -12.11 9.93 -11.60
CA ASN A 429 -12.74 11.19 -12.00
C ASN A 429 -14.25 11.06 -12.19
N CYS A 430 -14.74 9.96 -12.75
CA CYS A 430 -16.16 9.65 -12.86
C CYS A 430 -16.79 9.58 -11.48
N LEU A 431 -16.21 8.82 -10.55
CA LEU A 431 -16.66 8.69 -9.18
C LEU A 431 -16.73 10.05 -8.46
N LEU A 432 -15.63 10.79 -8.47
CA LEU A 432 -15.54 12.09 -7.78
C LEU A 432 -16.53 13.11 -8.36
N LYS A 433 -16.68 13.13 -9.68
CA LYS A 433 -17.66 14.00 -10.35
C LYS A 433 -19.10 13.67 -9.96
N TYR A 434 -19.45 12.39 -9.89
CA TYR A 434 -20.79 11.95 -9.49
C TYR A 434 -21.18 12.49 -8.11
N PHE A 435 -20.24 12.51 -7.16
CA PHE A 435 -20.45 13.05 -5.81
C PHE A 435 -20.17 14.57 -5.69
N GLY A 436 -20.03 15.28 -6.81
CA GLY A 436 -19.82 16.74 -6.81
C GLY A 436 -18.44 17.16 -6.25
N LYS A 437 -17.46 16.27 -6.29
CA LYS A 437 -16.07 16.53 -5.86
C LYS A 437 -15.16 16.87 -7.04
N VAL A 438 -15.69 17.58 -8.02
CA VAL A 438 -14.95 18.05 -9.22
C VAL A 438 -13.92 19.10 -8.80
N ARG A 439 -12.78 19.05 -9.44
CA ARG A 439 -11.69 20.01 -9.31
C ARG A 439 -11.58 20.93 -10.49
#